data_6784dfd70b87b4844b826198111019e7
#
_entry.id   6784dfd70b87b4844b826198111019e7
#
_cell.length_a   1.000
_cell.length_b   1.000
_cell.length_c   1.000
_cell.angle_alpha   90.00
_cell.angle_beta   90.00
_cell.angle_gamma   90.00
#
_symmetry.space_group_name_H-M   'P 1'
#
loop_
_entity.id
_entity.type
_entity.pdbx_description
1 polymer ?
#
loop_
_entity_poly.entity_id
_entity_poly.type
_entity_poly.pdbx_seq_one_letter_code
_entity_poly.pdbx_strand_id
1 'polypeptide(L)' 'MKDLEWSDIYGEGEIVAECDCCGNTERTEFTDNYPDYKSFQNELKEKGWMAFKIHGEWHDFCSEYCRNKYIKENV' A
#
# COMPACT_ATOMS: atom_id res chain seq x y z
N MET A 1 -0.72 -3.49 -3.04
CA MET A 1 0.54 -4.17 -2.68
C MET A 1 1.53 -3.17 -2.11
N LYS A 2 2.24 -3.53 -1.07
CA LYS A 2 3.22 -2.63 -0.45
C LYS A 2 4.63 -3.18 -0.62
N ASP A 3 5.55 -2.29 -0.95
CA ASP A 3 6.96 -2.61 -1.10
C ASP A 3 7.81 -1.67 -0.26
N LEU A 4 9.02 -2.12 0.05
CA LEU A 4 10.03 -1.30 0.71
C LEU A 4 11.12 -0.93 -0.27
N GLU A 5 11.46 0.36 -0.32
CA GLU A 5 12.60 0.85 -1.05
C GLU A 5 13.58 1.47 -0.07
N TRP A 6 14.80 0.97 -0.04
CA TRP A 6 15.86 1.47 0.84
C TRP A 6 16.66 2.55 0.13
N SER A 7 16.94 3.66 0.85
CA SER A 7 17.80 4.71 0.32
C SER A 7 19.28 4.34 0.50
N ASP A 8 20.17 5.14 -0.09
CA ASP A 8 21.62 4.96 0.10
C ASP A 8 22.06 5.31 1.52
N ILE A 9 21.22 5.98 2.30
CA ILE A 9 21.48 6.33 3.68
C ILE A 9 20.99 5.20 4.58
N TYR A 10 21.88 4.67 5.39
CA TYR A 10 21.56 3.55 6.29
C TYR A 10 20.39 3.89 7.22
N GLY A 11 19.42 2.98 7.26
CA GLY A 11 18.26 3.11 8.13
C GLY A 11 17.13 3.95 7.57
N GLU A 12 17.28 4.50 6.38
CA GLU A 12 16.25 5.30 5.73
C GLU A 12 15.72 4.62 4.46
N GLY A 13 14.48 4.92 4.10
CA GLY A 13 13.86 4.37 2.91
C GLY A 13 12.42 4.84 2.76
N GLU A 14 11.70 4.18 1.88
CA GLU A 14 10.30 4.48 1.62
C GLU A 14 9.44 3.20 1.65
N ILE A 15 8.22 3.33 2.16
CA ILE A 15 7.19 2.32 1.99
C ILE A 15 6.35 2.77 0.80
N VAL A 16 6.18 1.91 -0.18
CA VAL A 16 5.40 2.20 -1.38
C VAL A 16 4.16 1.32 -1.39
N ALA A 17 2.99 1.93 -1.52
CA ALA A 17 1.74 1.21 -1.72
C ALA A 17 1.30 1.39 -3.18
N GLU A 18 0.89 0.31 -3.81
CA GLU A 18 0.39 0.33 -5.18
C GLU A 18 -1.02 -0.25 -5.23
N CYS A 19 -1.92 0.46 -5.93
CA CYS A 19 -3.26 -0.04 -6.17
C CYS A 19 -3.18 -1.20 -7.17
N ASP A 20 -3.65 -2.36 -6.78
CA ASP A 20 -3.61 -3.56 -7.61
C ASP A 20 -4.60 -3.51 -8.79
N CYS A 21 -5.46 -2.52 -8.82
CA CYS A 21 -6.42 -2.32 -9.92
C CYS A 21 -5.92 -1.32 -10.97
N CYS A 22 -5.60 -0.09 -10.53
CA CYS A 22 -5.28 0.99 -11.47
C CYS A 22 -3.79 1.39 -11.48
N GLY A 23 -2.98 0.88 -10.56
CA GLY A 23 -1.56 1.18 -10.52
C GLY A 23 -1.18 2.49 -9.85
N ASN A 24 -2.14 3.21 -9.25
CA ASN A 24 -1.81 4.39 -8.47
C ASN A 24 -0.88 4.04 -7.31
N THR A 25 0.06 4.93 -7.01
CA THR A 25 1.02 4.69 -5.94
C THR A 25 0.98 5.81 -4.90
N GLU A 26 1.25 5.44 -3.65
CA GLU A 26 1.46 6.35 -2.53
C GLU A 26 2.73 5.94 -1.82
N ARG A 27 3.47 6.92 -1.32
CA ARG A 27 4.75 6.69 -0.67
C ARG A 27 4.82 7.41 0.66
N THR A 28 5.54 6.82 1.62
CA THR A 28 5.90 7.47 2.87
C THR A 28 7.35 7.15 3.19
N GLU A 29 8.05 8.10 3.78
CA GLU A 29 9.44 7.92 4.19
C GLU A 29 9.51 7.37 5.61
N PHE A 30 10.55 6.62 5.90
CA PHE A 30 10.87 6.18 7.25
C PHE A 30 12.35 6.35 7.54
N THR A 31 12.68 6.45 8.84
CA THR A 31 14.04 6.60 9.32
C THR A 31 14.31 5.57 10.43
N ASP A 32 15.53 5.54 10.94
CA ASP A 32 15.94 4.68 12.06
C ASP A 32 15.76 3.19 11.80
N ASN A 33 15.83 2.80 10.51
CA ASN A 33 15.71 1.41 10.09
C ASN A 33 14.39 0.76 10.55
N TYR A 34 13.33 1.57 10.70
CA TYR A 34 12.06 1.11 11.25
C TYR A 34 10.87 1.57 10.40
N PRO A 35 10.48 0.78 9.39
CA PRO A 35 9.30 1.11 8.59
C PRO A 35 8.02 0.93 9.42
N ASP A 36 7.21 1.98 9.51
CA ASP A 36 5.96 1.96 10.27
C ASP A 36 4.77 1.72 9.33
N TYR A 37 4.51 0.46 9.05
CA TYR A 37 3.40 0.07 8.18
C TYR A 37 2.04 0.44 8.75
N LYS A 38 1.89 0.41 10.07
CA LYS A 38 0.62 0.70 10.71
C LYS A 38 0.20 2.16 10.51
N SER A 39 1.13 3.09 10.72
CA SER A 39 0.88 4.50 10.50
C SER A 39 0.60 4.79 9.02
N PHE A 40 1.36 4.16 8.12
CA PHE A 40 1.13 4.30 6.70
C PHE A 40 -0.23 3.78 6.28
N GLN A 41 -0.65 2.64 6.81
CA GLN A 41 -1.97 2.08 6.52
C GLN A 41 -3.08 3.02 6.97
N ASN A 42 -2.92 3.67 8.13
CA ASN A 42 -3.87 4.65 8.62
C ASN A 42 -3.94 5.88 7.71
N GLU A 43 -2.81 6.37 7.23
CA GLU A 43 -2.77 7.47 6.26
C GLU A 43 -3.48 7.11 4.96
N LEU A 44 -3.24 5.91 4.44
CA LEU A 44 -3.89 5.42 3.24
C LEU A 44 -5.41 5.34 3.43
N LYS A 45 -5.84 4.86 4.57
CA LYS A 45 -7.26 4.76 4.90
C LYS A 45 -7.92 6.13 4.90
N GLU A 46 -7.25 7.16 5.43
CA GLU A 46 -7.75 8.54 5.42
C GLU A 46 -7.88 9.10 4.00
N LYS A 47 -7.03 8.62 3.08
CA LYS A 47 -7.08 9.02 1.68
C LYS A 47 -8.09 8.22 0.86
N GLY A 48 -8.80 7.28 1.48
CA GLY A 48 -9.78 6.45 0.80
C GLY A 48 -9.24 5.10 0.32
N TRP A 49 -7.99 4.80 0.61
CA TRP A 49 -7.41 3.51 0.26
C TRP A 49 -7.98 2.41 1.15
N MET A 50 -8.02 1.21 0.60
CA MET A 50 -8.55 0.03 1.28
C MET A 50 -7.59 -1.14 1.09
N ALA A 51 -7.51 -1.98 2.11
CA ALA A 51 -6.79 -3.26 2.02
C ALA A 51 -7.82 -4.39 2.07
N PHE A 52 -7.62 -5.41 1.25
CA PHE A 52 -8.51 -6.55 1.20
C PHE A 52 -7.71 -7.84 0.98
N LYS A 53 -8.07 -8.89 1.69
CA LYS A 53 -7.38 -10.18 1.57
C LYS A 53 -8.11 -11.07 0.56
N ILE A 54 -7.40 -11.46 -0.50
CA ILE A 54 -7.93 -12.30 -1.57
C ILE A 54 -7.02 -13.52 -1.71
N HIS A 55 -7.59 -14.72 -1.59
CA HIS A 55 -6.84 -15.99 -1.70
C HIS A 55 -5.61 -16.07 -0.79
N GLY A 56 -5.71 -15.48 0.40
CA GLY A 56 -4.63 -15.51 1.38
C GLY A 56 -3.59 -14.40 1.20
N GLU A 57 -3.72 -13.55 0.19
CA GLU A 57 -2.80 -12.46 -0.08
C GLU A 57 -3.47 -11.11 0.14
N TRP A 58 -2.71 -10.16 0.74
CA TRP A 58 -3.20 -8.81 0.93
C TRP A 58 -3.00 -7.97 -0.33
N HIS A 59 -4.05 -7.25 -0.70
CA HIS A 59 -4.04 -6.31 -1.82
C HIS A 59 -4.44 -4.94 -1.34
N ASP A 60 -3.85 -3.90 -1.93
CA ASP A 60 -4.20 -2.52 -1.63
C ASP A 60 -4.94 -1.90 -2.83
N PHE A 61 -5.94 -1.08 -2.56
CA PHE A 61 -6.72 -0.40 -3.58
C PHE A 61 -6.87 1.08 -3.21
N CYS A 62 -6.75 1.95 -4.19
CA CYS A 62 -6.81 3.39 -3.95
C CYS A 62 -8.22 3.89 -3.65
N SER A 63 -9.25 3.09 -3.91
CA SER A 63 -10.63 3.44 -3.65
C SER A 63 -11.51 2.20 -3.59
N GLU A 64 -12.73 2.37 -3.09
CA GLU A 64 -13.74 1.31 -3.10
C GLU A 64 -14.07 0.87 -4.53
N TYR A 65 -14.10 1.81 -5.45
CA TYR A 65 -14.34 1.49 -6.87
C TYR A 65 -13.31 0.50 -7.40
N CYS A 66 -12.03 0.74 -7.16
CA CYS A 66 -10.96 -0.15 -7.60
C CYS A 66 -11.05 -1.52 -6.93
N ARG A 67 -11.35 -1.54 -5.63
CA ARG A 67 -11.55 -2.80 -4.90
C ARG A 67 -12.66 -3.63 -5.53
N ASN A 68 -13.82 -3.02 -5.74
CA ASN A 68 -14.99 -3.73 -6.27
C ASN A 68 -14.74 -4.21 -7.70
N LYS A 69 -14.09 -3.39 -8.51
CA LYS A 69 -13.74 -3.76 -9.88
C LYS A 69 -12.77 -4.93 -9.91
N TYR A 70 -11.74 -4.90 -9.08
CA TYR A 70 -10.76 -5.99 -9.02
C TYR A 70 -11.41 -7.31 -8.59
N ILE A 71 -12.21 -7.27 -7.54
CA ILE A 71 -12.91 -8.46 -7.04
C ILE A 71 -13.82 -9.01 -8.13
N LYS A 72 -14.58 -8.17 -8.82
CA LYS A 72 -15.48 -8.58 -9.89
C LYS A 72 -14.75 -9.27 -11.04
N GLU A 73 -13.56 -8.80 -11.39
CA GLU A 73 -12.78 -9.34 -12.50
C GLU A 73 -11.94 -10.57 -12.14
N ASN A 74 -11.56 -10.73 -10.86
CA ASN A 74 -10.59 -11.73 -10.43
C ASN A 74 -11.11 -12.76 -9.42
N VAL A 75 -12.35 -12.66 -9.01
CA VAL A 75 -12.95 -13.58 -8.02
C VAL A 75 -14.24 -14.22 -8.53
#